data_1a4166d029310ae5e02589959adc3947
#
_entry.id   1a4166d029310ae5e02589959adc3947
#
_cell.length_a   1.000
_cell.length_b   1.000
_cell.length_c   1.000
_cell.angle_alpha   90.00
_cell.angle_beta   90.00
_cell.angle_gamma   90.00
#
_symmetry.space_group_name_H-M   'P 1'
#
loop_
_entity.id
_entity.type
_entity.pdbx_description
1 polymer ?
#
loop_
_entity_poly.entity_id
_entity_poly.type
_entity_poly.pdbx_seq_one_letter_code
_entity_poly.pdbx_strand_id
1 'polypeptide(L)'
;MRRNALCVLSSVILLSVGWLGLSGITLLIAIIPLLYVSEQYTDSLRDWWRMAGWATLTFVLWNISTVWWIWNATPIGPVAATMVSTFWSFIPFMLYHYVVKRAKRSIAYIILVCAWVACEHLYTHTEILSFPWLSMGNGFSGDVWAVQWYEYTGVAGGSLWVLLSNLAIYEYLRQRTKLSSVRAALIVAVPMIVSIVMWWSYEPSQESVQVSVIQPNVDCYEEKFAEDSDESQLANITSLLGEVPSSSRVVVLPETAIPYQLNDREPLAAEPMQMLDSLRDNLFSDALMVSGASTLRIYQEGETIPEIVRQQGGIYYNNFNSAIAFGAEGQNVIHHKTRLVVGVEAMPRLLLLEDYVDLGGITGQLGRCYEPTVFSKYDITVGPAICYEGLYGDAYAEFVRRGADVMLVLSNDGWWGNTPGHKRLFDFCRLRAIETRRSVARSANTGVSGFITPRGEVVERLGWDERGVLTADVEVRSEATFYVQYGDWIGRISLLLTLLGMLYYSAYRIRKKNHLVD
;
A
#
# COMPACT_ATOMS: atom_id res chain seq x y z
N MET A 1 13.75 3.14 -35.27
CA MET A 1 14.23 3.48 -33.91
C MET A 1 13.56 4.72 -33.32
N ARG A 2 13.60 5.92 -33.95
CA ARG A 2 13.00 7.15 -33.39
C ARG A 2 11.53 6.99 -33.00
N ARG A 3 10.69 6.38 -33.86
CA ARG A 3 9.26 6.16 -33.59
C ARG A 3 9.03 5.27 -32.36
N ASN A 4 9.80 4.18 -32.22
CA ASN A 4 9.67 3.29 -31.06
C ASN A 4 10.11 3.99 -29.76
N ALA A 5 11.17 4.81 -29.80
CA ALA A 5 11.59 5.61 -28.66
C ALA A 5 10.50 6.62 -28.24
N LEU A 6 9.82 7.27 -29.19
CA LEU A 6 8.68 8.15 -28.88
C LEU A 6 7.51 7.38 -28.24
N CYS A 7 7.20 6.19 -28.76
CA CYS A 7 6.16 5.34 -28.16
C CYS A 7 6.50 4.93 -26.72
N VAL A 8 7.76 4.51 -26.47
CA VAL A 8 8.25 4.18 -25.13
C VAL A 8 8.12 5.39 -24.20
N LEU A 9 8.61 6.57 -24.63
CA LEU A 9 8.51 7.79 -23.83
C LEU A 9 7.03 8.16 -23.54
N SER A 10 6.14 8.03 -24.53
CA SER A 10 4.69 8.25 -24.32
C SER A 10 4.12 7.29 -23.28
N SER A 11 4.47 5.98 -23.35
CA SER A 11 4.03 5.02 -22.32
C SER A 11 4.56 5.37 -20.94
N VAL A 12 5.84 5.75 -20.82
CA VAL A 12 6.44 6.18 -19.54
C VAL A 12 5.70 7.37 -18.95
N ILE A 13 5.47 8.42 -19.74
CA ILE A 13 4.74 9.61 -19.28
C ILE A 13 3.34 9.23 -18.81
N LEU A 14 2.57 8.51 -19.64
CA LEU A 14 1.19 8.14 -19.32
C LEU A 14 1.09 7.21 -18.09
N LEU A 15 2.06 6.31 -17.92
CA LEU A 15 2.16 5.46 -16.74
C LEU A 15 2.50 6.26 -15.47
N SER A 16 3.32 7.31 -15.57
CA SER A 16 3.83 8.04 -14.41
C SER A 16 2.86 9.05 -13.82
N VAL A 17 1.96 9.60 -14.63
CA VAL A 17 1.09 10.75 -14.28
C VAL A 17 0.30 10.52 -12.99
N GLY A 18 -0.30 9.32 -12.80
CA GLY A 18 -1.08 8.99 -11.61
C GLY A 18 -0.27 9.07 -10.31
N TRP A 19 1.01 8.66 -10.34
CA TRP A 19 1.89 8.69 -9.16
C TRP A 19 2.60 10.03 -8.93
N LEU A 20 2.58 10.92 -9.90
CA LEU A 20 3.11 12.28 -9.78
C LEU A 20 2.08 13.29 -9.24
N GLY A 21 0.91 12.83 -8.79
CA GLY A 21 -0.09 13.69 -8.17
C GLY A 21 -1.09 14.31 -9.14
N LEU A 22 -1.13 13.81 -10.37
CA LEU A 22 -2.10 14.24 -11.38
C LEU A 22 -3.27 13.25 -11.44
N SER A 23 -3.53 12.62 -12.58
CA SER A 23 -4.69 11.74 -12.75
C SER A 23 -4.33 10.33 -13.19
N GLY A 24 -4.94 9.32 -12.56
CA GLY A 24 -4.86 7.91 -12.95
C GLY A 24 -5.62 7.58 -14.26
N ILE A 25 -6.46 8.47 -14.76
CA ILE A 25 -7.20 8.28 -16.02
C ILE A 25 -6.27 8.04 -17.21
N THR A 26 -5.06 8.61 -17.18
CA THR A 26 -4.04 8.38 -18.22
C THR A 26 -3.62 6.91 -18.35
N LEU A 27 -3.75 6.12 -17.29
CA LEU A 27 -3.45 4.69 -17.30
C LEU A 27 -4.33 3.91 -18.28
N LEU A 28 -5.55 4.37 -18.55
CA LEU A 28 -6.49 3.71 -19.47
C LEU A 28 -5.98 3.62 -20.92
N ILE A 29 -4.91 4.37 -21.25
CA ILE A 29 -4.27 4.39 -22.57
C ILE A 29 -2.75 4.19 -22.49
N ALA A 30 -2.18 3.98 -21.31
CA ALA A 30 -0.74 4.11 -21.04
C ALA A 30 0.13 3.04 -21.71
N ILE A 31 -0.38 1.82 -21.87
CA ILE A 31 0.40 0.73 -22.51
C ILE A 31 0.12 0.60 -24.01
N ILE A 32 -0.82 1.39 -24.59
CA ILE A 32 -1.12 1.35 -26.02
C ILE A 32 0.14 1.59 -26.88
N PRO A 33 1.00 2.60 -26.61
CA PRO A 33 2.19 2.81 -27.39
C PRO A 33 3.17 1.63 -27.32
N LEU A 34 3.27 0.97 -26.17
CA LEU A 34 4.13 -0.21 -26.00
C LEU A 34 3.56 -1.45 -26.75
N LEU A 35 2.22 -1.63 -26.75
CA LEU A 35 1.55 -2.65 -27.57
C LEU A 35 1.84 -2.44 -29.05
N TYR A 36 1.79 -1.18 -29.52
CA TYR A 36 2.14 -0.83 -30.89
C TYR A 36 3.60 -1.17 -31.22
N VAL A 37 4.55 -0.90 -30.32
CA VAL A 37 5.97 -1.30 -30.50
C VAL A 37 6.07 -2.81 -30.60
N SER A 38 5.34 -3.57 -29.78
CA SER A 38 5.32 -5.03 -29.83
C SER A 38 4.91 -5.58 -31.22
N GLU A 39 3.99 -4.92 -31.91
CA GLU A 39 3.59 -5.35 -33.25
C GLU A 39 4.67 -5.21 -34.34
N GLN A 40 5.62 -4.30 -34.16
CA GLN A 40 6.69 -4.05 -35.14
C GLN A 40 7.70 -5.19 -35.22
N TYR A 41 7.72 -6.10 -34.27
CA TYR A 41 8.68 -7.18 -34.16
C TYR A 41 8.07 -8.52 -34.59
N THR A 42 8.92 -9.40 -35.11
CA THR A 42 8.55 -10.74 -35.55
C THR A 42 8.75 -11.78 -34.44
N ASP A 43 8.52 -13.08 -34.75
CA ASP A 43 8.75 -14.19 -33.85
C ASP A 43 10.23 -14.66 -33.80
N SER A 44 11.16 -13.87 -34.33
CA SER A 44 12.57 -14.20 -34.31
C SER A 44 13.19 -13.93 -32.93
N LEU A 45 14.19 -14.73 -32.54
CA LEU A 45 14.91 -14.52 -31.27
C LEU A 45 15.55 -13.12 -31.19
N ARG A 46 16.04 -12.58 -32.31
CA ARG A 46 16.61 -11.23 -32.38
C ARG A 46 15.55 -10.17 -32.06
N ASP A 47 14.36 -10.29 -32.58
CA ASP A 47 13.27 -9.34 -32.37
C ASP A 47 12.68 -9.48 -30.96
N TRP A 48 12.67 -10.71 -30.41
CA TRP A 48 12.30 -10.92 -29.02
C TRP A 48 13.21 -10.13 -28.06
N TRP A 49 14.54 -10.21 -28.25
CA TRP A 49 15.48 -9.45 -27.43
C TRP A 49 15.36 -7.93 -27.62
N ARG A 50 15.05 -7.47 -28.84
CA ARG A 50 14.79 -6.05 -29.10
C ARG A 50 13.54 -5.57 -28.37
N MET A 51 12.45 -6.38 -28.37
CA MET A 51 11.23 -6.06 -27.64
C MET A 51 11.47 -6.11 -26.15
N ALA A 52 12.19 -7.10 -25.65
CA ALA A 52 12.61 -7.18 -24.26
C ALA A 52 13.35 -5.91 -23.81
N GLY A 53 14.28 -5.42 -24.63
CA GLY A 53 14.98 -4.14 -24.37
C GLY A 53 14.03 -2.94 -24.28
N TRP A 54 13.04 -2.82 -25.18
CA TRP A 54 12.05 -1.73 -25.10
C TRP A 54 11.12 -1.86 -23.89
N ALA A 55 10.66 -3.05 -23.56
CA ALA A 55 9.85 -3.30 -22.39
C ALA A 55 10.61 -2.97 -21.11
N THR A 56 11.83 -3.47 -20.96
CA THR A 56 12.70 -3.14 -19.83
C THR A 56 12.91 -1.63 -19.72
N LEU A 57 13.26 -0.95 -20.82
CA LEU A 57 13.46 0.49 -20.81
C LEU A 57 12.19 1.25 -20.36
N THR A 58 11.01 0.82 -20.83
CA THR A 58 9.74 1.43 -20.44
C THR A 58 9.51 1.30 -18.93
N PHE A 59 9.62 0.09 -18.39
CA PHE A 59 9.32 -0.16 -16.99
C PHE A 59 10.38 0.38 -16.04
N VAL A 60 11.65 0.36 -16.43
CA VAL A 60 12.73 1.01 -15.66
C VAL A 60 12.52 2.52 -15.60
N LEU A 61 12.25 3.18 -16.72
CA LEU A 61 12.00 4.63 -16.73
C LEU A 61 10.73 5.01 -15.97
N TRP A 62 9.67 4.21 -16.06
CA TRP A 62 8.47 4.40 -15.26
C TRP A 62 8.79 4.31 -13.76
N ASN A 63 9.51 3.29 -13.31
CA ASN A 63 9.93 3.16 -11.91
C ASN A 63 10.79 4.35 -11.47
N ILE A 64 11.86 4.67 -12.20
CA ILE A 64 12.74 5.79 -11.86
C ILE A 64 11.95 7.10 -11.73
N SER A 65 11.01 7.38 -12.63
CA SER A 65 10.22 8.63 -12.57
C SER A 65 9.25 8.69 -11.39
N THR A 66 8.87 7.56 -10.80
CA THR A 66 7.81 7.49 -9.78
C THR A 66 8.30 7.11 -8.38
N VAL A 67 9.44 6.40 -8.25
CA VAL A 67 9.93 5.92 -6.95
C VAL A 67 11.34 6.41 -6.60
N TRP A 68 11.88 7.40 -7.32
CA TRP A 68 13.21 7.98 -7.06
C TRP A 68 13.37 8.50 -5.64
N TRP A 69 12.31 8.95 -5.01
CA TRP A 69 12.28 9.53 -3.67
C TRP A 69 12.73 8.55 -2.56
N ILE A 70 12.72 7.24 -2.82
CA ILE A 70 13.25 6.22 -1.90
C ILE A 70 14.75 6.46 -1.64
N TRP A 71 15.44 7.16 -2.55
CA TRP A 71 16.84 7.54 -2.39
C TRP A 71 17.11 8.30 -1.09
N ASN A 72 16.15 9.12 -0.64
CA ASN A 72 16.30 9.88 0.58
C ASN A 72 16.38 8.99 1.83
N ALA A 73 15.67 7.87 1.85
CA ALA A 73 15.73 6.93 2.95
C ALA A 73 16.94 5.97 2.84
N THR A 74 17.23 5.49 1.62
CA THR A 74 18.37 4.60 1.38
C THR A 74 18.81 4.66 -0.09
N PRO A 75 20.10 4.91 -0.38
CA PRO A 75 20.58 5.03 -1.76
C PRO A 75 20.40 3.76 -2.62
N ILE A 76 20.42 2.57 -2.02
CA ILE A 76 20.22 1.30 -2.73
C ILE A 76 18.73 1.01 -2.97
N GLY A 77 17.84 1.59 -2.16
CA GLY A 77 16.40 1.33 -2.18
C GLY A 77 15.73 1.53 -3.54
N PRO A 78 15.89 2.68 -4.23
CA PRO A 78 15.25 2.90 -5.53
C PRO A 78 15.79 1.96 -6.61
N VAL A 79 17.04 1.51 -6.52
CA VAL A 79 17.61 0.53 -7.45
C VAL A 79 16.93 -0.82 -7.26
N ALA A 80 16.86 -1.31 -6.03
CA ALA A 80 16.20 -2.58 -5.70
C ALA A 80 14.70 -2.54 -6.06
N ALA A 81 13.99 -1.48 -5.67
CA ALA A 81 12.58 -1.29 -6.00
C ALA A 81 12.35 -1.28 -7.52
N THR A 82 13.18 -0.55 -8.28
CA THR A 82 13.12 -0.51 -9.75
C THR A 82 13.34 -1.89 -10.37
N MET A 83 14.34 -2.64 -9.92
CA MET A 83 14.63 -3.97 -10.46
C MET A 83 13.47 -4.93 -10.22
N VAL A 84 12.98 -5.01 -8.98
CA VAL A 84 11.90 -5.94 -8.61
C VAL A 84 10.59 -5.56 -9.28
N SER A 85 10.17 -4.29 -9.22
CA SER A 85 8.92 -3.85 -9.87
C SER A 85 8.98 -3.99 -11.39
N THR A 86 10.13 -3.72 -12.01
CA THR A 86 10.34 -3.95 -13.46
C THR A 86 10.18 -5.43 -13.79
N PHE A 87 10.73 -6.34 -13.00
CA PHE A 87 10.60 -7.79 -13.22
C PHE A 87 9.12 -8.22 -13.23
N TRP A 88 8.34 -7.78 -12.24
CA TRP A 88 6.92 -8.11 -12.15
C TRP A 88 6.06 -7.55 -13.29
N SER A 89 6.41 -6.40 -13.84
CA SER A 89 5.73 -5.81 -15.01
C SER A 89 6.20 -6.40 -16.34
N PHE A 90 7.48 -6.78 -16.42
CA PHE A 90 8.11 -7.35 -17.61
C PHE A 90 7.57 -8.74 -17.97
N ILE A 91 7.40 -9.60 -16.97
CA ILE A 91 6.94 -10.99 -17.20
C ILE A 91 5.62 -11.04 -17.96
N PRO A 92 4.52 -10.44 -17.50
CA PRO A 92 3.23 -10.55 -18.18
C PRO A 92 3.25 -9.89 -19.56
N PHE A 93 3.99 -8.81 -19.73
CA PHE A 93 4.10 -8.15 -21.03
C PHE A 93 4.88 -8.99 -22.04
N MET A 94 5.99 -9.60 -21.66
CA MET A 94 6.77 -10.47 -22.56
C MET A 94 6.06 -11.79 -22.83
N LEU A 95 5.29 -12.31 -21.88
CA LEU A 95 4.42 -13.45 -22.10
C LEU A 95 3.36 -13.14 -23.18
N TYR A 96 2.72 -11.96 -23.08
CA TYR A 96 1.84 -11.45 -24.13
C TYR A 96 2.54 -11.37 -25.47
N HIS A 97 3.73 -10.71 -25.54
CA HIS A 97 4.49 -10.58 -26.79
C HIS A 97 4.82 -11.94 -27.41
N TYR A 98 5.16 -12.91 -26.58
CA TYR A 98 5.44 -14.28 -27.05
C TYR A 98 4.20 -14.96 -27.63
N VAL A 99 3.05 -14.85 -26.96
CA VAL A 99 1.82 -15.53 -27.34
C VAL A 99 1.12 -14.87 -28.53
N VAL A 100 1.13 -13.53 -28.62
CA VAL A 100 0.45 -12.80 -29.72
C VAL A 100 1.03 -13.10 -31.10
N LYS A 101 2.29 -13.58 -31.17
CA LYS A 101 2.95 -14.00 -32.41
C LYS A 101 2.64 -15.47 -32.80
N ARG A 102 2.07 -16.26 -31.89
CA ARG A 102 1.94 -17.70 -32.05
C ARG A 102 0.51 -18.24 -31.90
N ALA A 103 -0.38 -17.44 -31.34
CA ALA A 103 -1.77 -17.80 -31.09
C ALA A 103 -2.75 -16.72 -31.56
N LYS A 104 -4.05 -17.00 -31.43
CA LYS A 104 -5.10 -15.99 -31.69
C LYS A 104 -4.91 -14.81 -30.72
N ARG A 105 -5.07 -13.59 -31.24
CA ARG A 105 -4.89 -12.33 -30.48
C ARG A 105 -5.76 -12.28 -29.21
N SER A 106 -6.99 -12.79 -29.27
CA SER A 106 -7.86 -12.86 -28.10
C SER A 106 -7.26 -13.66 -26.95
N ILE A 107 -6.56 -14.76 -27.25
CA ILE A 107 -5.85 -15.55 -26.24
C ILE A 107 -4.69 -14.74 -25.63
N ALA A 108 -3.93 -14.05 -26.47
CA ALA A 108 -2.83 -13.19 -25.99
C ALA A 108 -3.33 -12.05 -25.09
N TYR A 109 -4.49 -11.47 -25.39
CA TYR A 109 -5.10 -10.44 -24.56
C TYR A 109 -5.54 -10.98 -23.19
N ILE A 110 -6.21 -12.13 -23.17
CA ILE A 110 -6.58 -12.80 -21.91
C ILE A 110 -5.33 -13.08 -21.07
N ILE A 111 -4.28 -13.60 -21.71
CA ILE A 111 -3.02 -13.89 -21.02
C ILE A 111 -2.38 -12.61 -20.46
N LEU A 112 -2.34 -11.52 -21.23
CA LEU A 112 -1.80 -10.24 -20.73
C LEU A 112 -2.55 -9.78 -19.47
N VAL A 113 -3.87 -9.76 -19.54
CA VAL A 113 -4.72 -9.28 -18.43
C VAL A 113 -4.56 -10.18 -17.20
N CYS A 114 -4.75 -11.49 -17.38
CA CYS A 114 -4.70 -12.41 -16.24
C CYS A 114 -3.28 -12.51 -15.66
N ALA A 115 -2.24 -12.59 -16.49
CA ALA A 115 -0.87 -12.69 -16.01
C ALA A 115 -0.41 -11.39 -15.32
N TRP A 116 -0.85 -10.22 -15.80
CA TRP A 116 -0.50 -8.95 -15.14
C TRP A 116 -1.11 -8.85 -13.75
N VAL A 117 -2.42 -9.05 -13.64
CA VAL A 117 -3.12 -9.01 -12.34
C VAL A 117 -2.61 -10.12 -11.41
N ALA A 118 -2.31 -11.31 -11.94
CA ALA A 118 -1.68 -12.39 -11.17
C ALA A 118 -0.28 -12.00 -10.65
N CYS A 119 0.52 -11.32 -11.46
CA CYS A 119 1.84 -10.82 -11.04
C CYS A 119 1.72 -9.75 -9.95
N GLU A 120 0.77 -8.81 -10.06
CA GLU A 120 0.51 -7.82 -8.99
C GLU A 120 0.06 -8.53 -7.70
N HIS A 121 -0.85 -9.50 -7.80
CA HIS A 121 -1.29 -10.31 -6.67
C HIS A 121 -0.14 -11.05 -5.99
N LEU A 122 0.68 -11.77 -6.75
CA LEU A 122 1.85 -12.47 -6.21
C LEU A 122 2.85 -11.49 -5.58
N TYR A 123 3.10 -10.36 -6.23
CA TYR A 123 4.02 -9.34 -5.73
C TYR A 123 3.58 -8.77 -4.37
N THR A 124 2.29 -8.57 -4.19
CA THR A 124 1.71 -8.13 -2.91
C THR A 124 1.92 -9.15 -1.78
N HIS A 125 2.00 -10.45 -2.12
CA HIS A 125 2.14 -11.55 -1.17
C HIS A 125 3.58 -12.09 -1.02
N THR A 126 4.56 -11.53 -1.75
CA THR A 126 5.97 -11.86 -1.53
C THR A 126 6.48 -11.15 -0.28
N GLU A 127 6.68 -11.89 0.81
CA GLU A 127 7.00 -11.33 2.13
C GLU A 127 8.27 -10.46 2.15
N ILE A 128 9.29 -10.86 1.41
CA ILE A 128 10.66 -10.30 1.52
C ILE A 128 10.92 -9.21 0.48
N LEU A 129 10.17 -9.16 -0.63
CA LEU A 129 10.40 -8.24 -1.75
C LEU A 129 9.12 -7.50 -2.14
N SER A 130 8.12 -7.47 -1.26
CA SER A 130 6.83 -6.84 -1.55
C SER A 130 6.93 -5.32 -1.52
N PHE A 131 6.72 -4.69 -2.67
CA PHE A 131 6.56 -3.25 -2.81
C PHE A 131 5.50 -2.95 -3.88
N PRO A 132 4.21 -3.23 -3.61
CA PRO A 132 3.13 -3.14 -4.60
C PRO A 132 2.72 -1.68 -4.90
N TRP A 133 3.62 -0.73 -4.77
CA TRP A 133 3.42 0.71 -4.96
C TRP A 133 2.84 1.03 -6.33
N LEU A 134 3.37 0.38 -7.38
CA LEU A 134 3.02 0.63 -8.78
C LEU A 134 1.95 -0.33 -9.32
N SER A 135 1.20 -1.05 -8.48
CA SER A 135 -0.01 -1.75 -8.94
C SER A 135 -0.92 -0.76 -9.66
N MET A 136 -1.33 -1.05 -10.90
CA MET A 136 -1.96 -0.04 -11.77
C MET A 136 -3.20 0.59 -11.13
N GLY A 137 -3.98 -0.17 -10.37
CA GLY A 137 -5.15 0.35 -9.66
C GLY A 137 -4.82 1.38 -8.57
N ASN A 138 -3.62 1.38 -8.00
CA ASN A 138 -3.18 2.40 -7.05
C ASN A 138 -3.04 3.79 -7.68
N GLY A 139 -2.85 3.86 -9.00
CA GLY A 139 -2.76 5.13 -9.72
C GLY A 139 -4.01 6.00 -9.66
N PHE A 140 -5.16 5.44 -9.26
CA PHE A 140 -6.43 6.17 -9.06
C PHE A 140 -6.59 6.77 -7.66
N SER A 141 -5.57 6.77 -6.84
CA SER A 141 -5.64 7.32 -5.48
C SER A 141 -6.00 8.81 -5.42
N GLY A 142 -5.74 9.57 -6.51
CA GLY A 142 -6.22 10.93 -6.70
C GLY A 142 -7.64 11.03 -7.27
N ASP A 143 -8.10 10.01 -7.97
CA ASP A 143 -9.37 9.98 -8.70
C ASP A 143 -10.41 9.07 -8.02
N VAL A 144 -10.57 9.19 -6.70
CA VAL A 144 -11.44 8.33 -5.89
C VAL A 144 -12.90 8.29 -6.38
N TRP A 145 -13.36 9.36 -7.02
CA TRP A 145 -14.67 9.44 -7.64
C TRP A 145 -14.87 8.44 -8.80
N ALA A 146 -13.79 7.99 -9.43
CA ALA A 146 -13.81 7.06 -10.56
C ALA A 146 -13.78 5.58 -10.15
N VAL A 147 -13.53 5.27 -8.85
CA VAL A 147 -13.23 3.91 -8.39
C VAL A 147 -14.01 3.49 -7.14
N GLN A 148 -15.21 4.03 -6.92
CA GLN A 148 -16.05 3.69 -5.77
C GLN A 148 -16.37 2.17 -5.68
N TRP A 149 -16.39 1.49 -6.81
CA TRP A 149 -16.58 0.04 -6.90
C TRP A 149 -15.40 -0.81 -6.38
N TYR A 150 -14.31 -0.16 -5.87
CA TYR A 150 -13.24 -0.89 -5.17
C TYR A 150 -13.74 -1.58 -3.88
N GLU A 151 -14.87 -1.18 -3.31
CA GLU A 151 -15.51 -1.92 -2.22
C GLU A 151 -15.90 -3.36 -2.59
N TYR A 152 -15.98 -3.67 -3.90
CA TYR A 152 -16.23 -5.02 -4.41
C TYR A 152 -14.95 -5.71 -4.89
N THR A 153 -14.01 -4.98 -5.46
CA THR A 153 -12.92 -5.54 -6.27
C THR A 153 -11.53 -5.27 -5.71
N GLY A 154 -11.41 -4.31 -4.81
CA GLY A 154 -10.11 -3.75 -4.43
C GLY A 154 -9.37 -3.12 -5.60
N VAL A 155 -8.13 -2.77 -5.37
CA VAL A 155 -7.19 -2.21 -6.36
C VAL A 155 -6.98 -3.14 -7.56
N ALA A 156 -7.06 -4.45 -7.39
CA ALA A 156 -6.90 -5.41 -8.48
C ALA A 156 -7.96 -5.23 -9.59
N GLY A 157 -9.19 -4.81 -9.23
CA GLY A 157 -10.21 -4.41 -10.19
C GLY A 157 -9.80 -3.20 -11.03
N GLY A 158 -9.12 -2.22 -10.42
CA GLY A 158 -8.57 -1.07 -11.12
C GLY A 158 -7.50 -1.47 -12.14
N SER A 159 -6.59 -2.36 -11.77
CA SER A 159 -5.59 -2.92 -12.68
C SER A 159 -6.26 -3.67 -13.84
N LEU A 160 -7.28 -4.47 -13.54
CA LEU A 160 -8.09 -5.15 -14.57
C LEU A 160 -8.73 -4.14 -15.53
N TRP A 161 -9.36 -3.07 -15.02
CA TRP A 161 -9.99 -2.04 -15.83
C TRP A 161 -8.98 -1.30 -16.72
N VAL A 162 -7.82 -0.94 -16.20
CA VAL A 162 -6.72 -0.33 -16.97
C VAL A 162 -6.33 -1.20 -18.15
N LEU A 163 -6.04 -2.48 -17.91
CA LEU A 163 -5.59 -3.42 -18.94
C LEU A 163 -6.67 -3.64 -20.02
N LEU A 164 -7.92 -3.86 -19.62
CA LEU A 164 -9.04 -4.03 -20.55
C LEU A 164 -9.27 -2.77 -21.40
N SER A 165 -9.18 -1.58 -20.79
CA SER A 165 -9.33 -0.29 -21.50
C SER A 165 -8.25 -0.11 -22.55
N ASN A 166 -6.97 -0.34 -22.18
CA ASN A 166 -5.86 -0.25 -23.14
C ASN A 166 -6.05 -1.21 -24.33
N LEU A 167 -6.43 -2.46 -24.07
CA LEU A 167 -6.64 -3.44 -25.13
C LEU A 167 -7.83 -3.11 -26.03
N ALA A 168 -8.94 -2.65 -25.45
CA ALA A 168 -10.14 -2.30 -26.20
C ALA A 168 -9.91 -1.07 -27.09
N ILE A 169 -9.26 -0.03 -26.55
CA ILE A 169 -8.91 1.17 -27.32
C ILE A 169 -7.86 0.82 -28.38
N TYR A 170 -6.87 0.01 -28.05
CA TYR A 170 -5.88 -0.45 -29.02
C TYR A 170 -6.51 -1.23 -30.19
N GLU A 171 -7.47 -2.11 -29.89
CA GLU A 171 -8.19 -2.87 -30.93
C GLU A 171 -9.09 -1.95 -31.78
N TYR A 172 -9.71 -0.91 -31.18
CA TYR A 172 -10.43 0.12 -31.93
C TYR A 172 -9.50 0.89 -32.88
N LEU A 173 -8.33 1.32 -32.43
CA LEU A 173 -7.36 2.03 -33.27
C LEU A 173 -6.89 1.18 -34.47
N ARG A 174 -6.87 -0.13 -34.32
CA ARG A 174 -6.49 -1.08 -35.38
C ARG A 174 -7.61 -1.35 -36.36
N GLN A 175 -8.80 -1.67 -35.86
CA GLN A 175 -9.93 -2.13 -36.70
C GLN A 175 -10.76 -0.98 -37.25
N ARG A 176 -10.90 0.11 -36.49
CA ARG A 176 -11.73 1.30 -36.78
C ARG A 176 -13.16 0.94 -37.14
N THR A 177 -13.72 -0.12 -36.57
CA THR A 177 -15.11 -0.52 -36.77
C THR A 177 -16.03 0.10 -35.72
N LYS A 178 -17.32 0.29 -36.06
CA LYS A 178 -18.33 0.76 -35.11
C LYS A 178 -18.41 -0.15 -33.87
N LEU A 179 -18.33 -1.46 -34.07
CA LEU A 179 -18.38 -2.44 -32.95
C LEU A 179 -17.19 -2.29 -32.00
N SER A 180 -15.96 -2.15 -32.51
CA SER A 180 -14.77 -1.95 -31.67
C SER A 180 -14.80 -0.60 -30.94
N SER A 181 -15.35 0.46 -31.56
CA SER A 181 -15.56 1.75 -30.93
C SER A 181 -16.53 1.64 -29.74
N VAL A 182 -17.68 1.00 -29.94
CA VAL A 182 -18.69 0.81 -28.88
C VAL A 182 -18.13 -0.02 -27.74
N ARG A 183 -17.40 -1.10 -28.04
CA ARG A 183 -16.75 -1.93 -27.00
C ARG A 183 -15.75 -1.14 -26.18
N ALA A 184 -14.89 -0.34 -26.82
CA ALA A 184 -13.92 0.49 -26.12
C ALA A 184 -14.62 1.54 -25.23
N ALA A 185 -15.66 2.21 -25.77
CA ALA A 185 -16.44 3.19 -25.02
C ALA A 185 -17.12 2.55 -23.79
N LEU A 186 -17.73 1.37 -23.94
CA LEU A 186 -18.38 0.67 -22.81
C LEU A 186 -17.37 0.24 -21.74
N ILE A 187 -16.24 -0.34 -22.13
CA ILE A 187 -15.22 -0.79 -21.16
C ILE A 187 -14.66 0.38 -20.36
N VAL A 188 -14.47 1.54 -20.98
CA VAL A 188 -13.99 2.73 -20.29
C VAL A 188 -15.09 3.38 -19.46
N ALA A 189 -16.26 3.59 -20.05
CA ALA A 189 -17.30 4.45 -19.46
C ALA A 189 -18.14 3.74 -18.38
N VAL A 190 -18.44 2.43 -18.53
CA VAL A 190 -19.33 1.73 -17.59
C VAL A 190 -18.78 1.73 -16.16
N PRO A 191 -17.51 1.38 -15.88
CA PRO A 191 -17.00 1.46 -14.52
C PRO A 191 -17.00 2.88 -13.95
N MET A 192 -16.73 3.90 -14.77
CA MET A 192 -16.82 5.32 -14.36
C MET A 192 -18.26 5.70 -13.98
N ILE A 193 -19.23 5.34 -14.81
CA ILE A 193 -20.65 5.63 -14.56
C ILE A 193 -21.11 4.92 -13.28
N VAL A 194 -20.76 3.64 -13.11
CA VAL A 194 -21.06 2.89 -11.88
C VAL A 194 -20.46 3.59 -10.67
N SER A 195 -19.19 4.00 -10.75
CA SER A 195 -18.53 4.73 -9.67
C SER A 195 -19.23 6.04 -9.32
N ILE A 196 -19.61 6.82 -10.33
CA ILE A 196 -20.33 8.09 -10.14
C ILE A 196 -21.71 7.84 -9.49
N VAL A 197 -22.43 6.82 -9.93
CA VAL A 197 -23.70 6.44 -9.30
C VAL A 197 -23.49 6.07 -7.83
N MET A 198 -22.51 5.22 -7.53
CA MET A 198 -22.18 4.84 -6.15
C MET A 198 -21.74 6.04 -5.30
N TRP A 199 -21.01 6.99 -5.88
CA TRP A 199 -20.61 8.23 -5.21
C TRP A 199 -21.82 9.06 -4.77
N TRP A 200 -22.81 9.23 -5.65
CA TRP A 200 -23.99 10.04 -5.38
C TRP A 200 -25.06 9.30 -4.57
N SER A 201 -25.10 7.97 -4.60
CA SER A 201 -26.02 7.14 -3.81
C SER A 201 -25.49 6.74 -2.44
N TYR A 202 -24.27 7.18 -2.09
CA TYR A 202 -23.69 6.87 -0.80
C TYR A 202 -24.46 7.60 0.31
N GLU A 203 -24.91 6.83 1.29
CA GLU A 203 -25.57 7.35 2.50
C GLU A 203 -24.57 7.26 3.67
N PRO A 204 -24.16 8.40 4.25
CA PRO A 204 -23.31 8.41 5.45
C PRO A 204 -24.04 7.76 6.64
N SER A 205 -23.29 7.08 7.50
CA SER A 205 -23.83 6.61 8.78
C SER A 205 -24.25 7.80 9.66
N GLN A 206 -25.28 7.58 10.48
CA GLN A 206 -25.67 8.56 11.50
C GLN A 206 -24.76 8.52 12.73
N GLU A 207 -23.98 7.45 12.89
CA GLU A 207 -23.05 7.29 14.00
C GLU A 207 -21.71 7.93 13.64
N SER A 208 -21.17 8.73 14.56
CA SER A 208 -19.87 9.37 14.43
C SER A 208 -19.15 9.37 15.76
N VAL A 209 -17.83 9.43 15.69
CA VAL A 209 -16.95 9.55 16.85
C VAL A 209 -15.98 10.70 16.64
N GLN A 210 -15.75 11.50 17.68
CA GLN A 210 -14.77 12.56 17.63
C GLN A 210 -13.36 11.98 17.81
N VAL A 211 -12.51 12.20 16.82
CA VAL A 211 -11.12 11.73 16.77
C VAL A 211 -10.17 12.92 16.66
N SER A 212 -9.12 12.91 17.46
CA SER A 212 -7.99 13.85 17.33
C SER A 212 -6.74 13.14 16.85
N VAL A 213 -6.05 13.74 15.87
CA VAL A 213 -4.76 13.26 15.38
C VAL A 213 -3.68 14.31 15.71
N ILE A 214 -2.53 13.85 16.17
CA ILE A 214 -1.41 14.68 16.63
C ILE A 214 -0.26 14.57 15.63
N GLN A 215 0.28 15.71 15.21
CA GLN A 215 1.49 15.82 14.39
C GLN A 215 2.58 16.56 15.17
N PRO A 216 3.53 15.85 15.82
CA PRO A 216 4.56 16.47 16.65
C PRO A 216 5.67 17.12 15.85
N ASN A 217 5.86 16.75 14.58
CA ASN A 217 6.86 17.28 13.66
C ASN A 217 8.30 17.24 14.19
N VAL A 218 8.72 16.08 14.70
CA VAL A 218 10.09 15.83 15.15
C VAL A 218 10.94 15.42 13.95
N ASP A 219 12.08 16.08 13.73
CA ASP A 219 12.99 15.75 12.63
C ASP A 219 13.55 14.33 12.80
N CYS A 220 13.43 13.53 11.73
CA CYS A 220 13.80 12.11 11.76
C CYS A 220 15.31 11.87 11.77
N TYR A 221 16.12 12.82 11.30
CA TYR A 221 17.56 12.67 11.13
C TYR A 221 18.35 13.38 12.22
N GLU A 222 17.87 14.56 12.64
CA GLU A 222 18.62 15.42 13.56
C GLU A 222 18.11 15.33 15.01
N GLU A 223 16.78 15.17 15.22
CA GLU A 223 16.19 15.24 16.55
C GLU A 223 15.80 13.86 17.11
N LYS A 224 15.17 13.01 16.29
CA LYS A 224 14.49 11.80 16.78
C LYS A 224 15.39 10.80 17.50
N PHE A 225 16.66 10.73 17.13
CA PHE A 225 17.67 9.81 17.69
C PHE A 225 18.87 10.53 18.30
N ALA A 226 18.74 11.86 18.53
CA ALA A 226 19.79 12.61 19.21
C ALA A 226 19.90 12.15 20.68
N GLU A 227 21.12 12.11 21.19
CA GLU A 227 21.34 11.87 22.62
C GLU A 227 20.58 12.93 23.43
N ASP A 228 19.90 12.52 24.51
CA ASP A 228 19.10 13.36 25.41
C ASP A 228 17.85 14.03 24.78
N SER A 229 17.36 13.56 23.61
CA SER A 229 16.15 14.11 22.98
C SER A 229 14.84 13.55 23.53
N ASP A 230 14.87 12.45 24.27
CA ASP A 230 13.67 11.71 24.72
C ASP A 230 12.75 12.59 25.59
N GLU A 231 13.31 13.35 26.52
CA GLU A 231 12.53 14.26 27.37
C GLU A 231 11.89 15.39 26.57
N SER A 232 12.61 15.97 25.60
CA SER A 232 12.10 17.03 24.74
C SER A 232 10.98 16.54 23.82
N GLN A 233 11.10 15.33 23.28
CA GLN A 233 10.05 14.70 22.47
C GLN A 233 8.80 14.41 23.32
N LEU A 234 8.97 13.89 24.55
CA LEU A 234 7.87 13.65 25.46
C LEU A 234 7.19 14.96 25.89
N ALA A 235 7.95 16.02 26.15
CA ALA A 235 7.41 17.35 26.46
C ALA A 235 6.63 17.93 25.28
N ASN A 236 7.11 17.75 24.05
CA ASN A 236 6.41 18.14 22.83
C ASN A 236 5.05 17.42 22.69
N ILE A 237 5.03 16.11 22.89
CA ILE A 237 3.79 15.31 22.87
C ILE A 237 2.83 15.77 23.97
N THR A 238 3.33 15.97 25.19
CA THR A 238 2.54 16.41 26.33
C THR A 238 1.90 17.79 26.07
N SER A 239 2.65 18.71 25.46
CA SER A 239 2.13 20.02 25.03
C SER A 239 0.98 19.89 24.05
N LEU A 240 1.12 19.04 23.03
CA LEU A 240 0.09 18.81 22.01
C LEU A 240 -1.14 18.09 22.58
N LEU A 241 -0.96 17.17 23.52
CA LEU A 241 -2.09 16.56 24.24
C LEU A 241 -2.93 17.60 24.99
N GLY A 242 -2.31 18.65 25.51
CA GLY A 242 -3.03 19.78 26.11
C GLY A 242 -3.88 20.61 25.14
N GLU A 243 -3.64 20.49 23.84
CA GLU A 243 -4.41 21.17 22.77
C GLU A 243 -5.61 20.31 22.29
N VAL A 244 -5.67 19.01 22.65
CA VAL A 244 -6.74 18.10 22.28
C VAL A 244 -8.04 18.47 23.01
N PRO A 245 -9.19 18.60 22.34
CA PRO A 245 -10.48 18.82 23.00
C PRO A 245 -10.84 17.70 23.98
N SER A 246 -11.35 18.05 25.15
CA SER A 246 -11.77 17.08 26.18
C SER A 246 -12.91 16.17 25.75
N SER A 247 -13.63 16.52 24.68
CA SER A 247 -14.68 15.72 24.05
C SER A 247 -14.16 14.63 23.11
N SER A 248 -12.87 14.62 22.81
CA SER A 248 -12.28 13.60 21.93
C SER A 248 -12.39 12.21 22.54
N ARG A 249 -12.96 11.26 21.77
CA ARG A 249 -13.15 9.87 22.17
C ARG A 249 -11.98 8.96 21.72
N VAL A 250 -11.26 9.37 20.68
CA VAL A 250 -10.06 8.69 20.19
C VAL A 250 -8.97 9.72 19.94
N VAL A 251 -7.77 9.48 20.46
CA VAL A 251 -6.59 10.33 20.26
C VAL A 251 -5.48 9.49 19.64
N VAL A 252 -4.91 9.96 18.54
CA VAL A 252 -3.92 9.21 17.75
C VAL A 252 -2.60 9.97 17.66
N LEU A 253 -1.54 9.31 18.09
CA LEU A 253 -0.16 9.75 17.93
C LEU A 253 0.50 8.97 16.78
N PRO A 254 1.56 9.50 16.15
CA PRO A 254 2.17 8.87 15.00
C PRO A 254 3.02 7.62 15.34
N GLU A 255 3.56 6.99 14.28
CA GLU A 255 4.49 5.87 14.36
C GLU A 255 5.74 6.23 15.18
N THR A 256 6.12 5.35 16.12
CA THR A 256 7.26 5.53 17.01
C THR A 256 7.30 6.89 17.70
N ALA A 257 6.12 7.43 18.08
CA ALA A 257 6.02 8.72 18.78
C ALA A 257 6.60 8.63 20.19
N ILE A 258 6.46 7.48 20.86
CA ILE A 258 7.08 7.25 22.16
C ILE A 258 8.60 7.05 21.95
N PRO A 259 9.45 7.93 22.53
CA PRO A 259 10.89 7.88 22.29
C PRO A 259 11.61 6.74 23.02
N TYR A 260 10.91 6.03 23.90
CA TYR A 260 11.48 4.94 24.70
C TYR A 260 11.25 3.58 24.08
N GLN A 261 12.20 2.66 24.27
CA GLN A 261 11.99 1.25 23.99
C GLN A 261 11.25 0.58 25.14
N LEU A 262 10.06 0.05 24.89
CA LEU A 262 9.18 -0.50 25.91
C LEU A 262 9.30 -2.01 26.00
N ASN A 263 9.03 -2.56 27.21
CA ASN A 263 8.88 -4.00 27.40
C ASN A 263 7.59 -4.47 26.69
N ASP A 264 7.73 -5.40 25.76
CA ASP A 264 6.63 -5.95 24.98
C ASP A 264 5.53 -6.61 25.82
N ARG A 265 5.88 -7.21 26.96
CA ARG A 265 4.92 -7.90 27.82
C ARG A 265 4.10 -6.96 28.67
N GLU A 266 4.66 -5.83 29.05
CA GLU A 266 4.06 -4.84 29.94
C GLU A 266 4.38 -3.42 29.42
N PRO A 267 3.87 -3.03 28.23
CA PRO A 267 4.30 -1.79 27.59
C PRO A 267 3.89 -0.53 28.38
N LEU A 268 2.85 -0.61 29.19
CA LEU A 268 2.37 0.50 30.02
C LEU A 268 3.01 0.57 31.42
N ALA A 269 3.87 -0.38 31.80
CA ALA A 269 4.47 -0.44 33.15
C ALA A 269 5.58 0.61 33.35
N ALA A 270 6.20 1.13 32.30
CA ALA A 270 7.24 2.16 32.39
C ALA A 270 6.69 3.48 32.93
N GLU A 271 7.46 4.18 33.78
CA GLU A 271 7.06 5.46 34.39
C GLU A 271 6.56 6.49 33.39
N PRO A 272 7.23 6.76 32.23
CA PRO A 272 6.72 7.69 31.26
C PRO A 272 5.35 7.29 30.68
N MET A 273 5.07 5.99 30.58
CA MET A 273 3.79 5.49 30.08
C MET A 273 2.67 5.67 31.11
N GLN A 274 2.96 5.43 32.39
CA GLN A 274 2.03 5.72 33.48
C GLN A 274 1.71 7.21 33.59
N MET A 275 2.72 8.07 33.37
CA MET A 275 2.54 9.52 33.31
C MET A 275 1.60 9.92 32.15
N LEU A 276 1.83 9.41 30.94
CA LEU A 276 0.98 9.66 29.78
C LEU A 276 -0.45 9.15 29.97
N ASP A 277 -0.62 7.99 30.59
CA ASP A 277 -1.96 7.44 30.88
C ASP A 277 -2.69 8.29 31.94
N SER A 278 -1.98 8.72 32.98
CA SER A 278 -2.52 9.66 33.96
C SER A 278 -2.90 11.01 33.35
N LEU A 279 -2.09 11.52 32.41
CA LEU A 279 -2.38 12.75 31.67
C LEU A 279 -3.64 12.58 30.80
N ARG A 280 -3.77 11.46 30.09
CA ARG A 280 -4.96 11.11 29.32
C ARG A 280 -6.20 11.08 30.22
N ASP A 281 -6.13 10.41 31.36
CA ASP A 281 -7.24 10.34 32.31
C ASP A 281 -7.66 11.72 32.82
N ASN A 282 -6.71 12.62 33.03
CA ASN A 282 -7.00 13.98 33.49
C ASN A 282 -7.60 14.88 32.41
N LEU A 283 -7.15 14.75 31.15
CA LEU A 283 -7.57 15.61 30.04
C LEU A 283 -8.85 15.09 29.35
N PHE A 284 -8.95 13.76 29.16
CA PHE A 284 -10.02 13.11 28.41
C PHE A 284 -10.22 11.64 28.88
N SER A 285 -10.78 11.47 30.09
CA SER A 285 -10.89 10.17 30.79
C SER A 285 -11.56 9.07 29.97
N ASP A 286 -12.50 9.44 29.09
CA ASP A 286 -13.25 8.50 28.26
C ASP A 286 -12.57 8.21 26.91
N ALA A 287 -11.41 8.82 26.62
CA ALA A 287 -10.74 8.61 25.36
C ALA A 287 -9.89 7.33 25.33
N LEU A 288 -9.89 6.67 24.17
CA LEU A 288 -8.90 5.70 23.77
C LEU A 288 -7.73 6.47 23.12
N MET A 289 -6.54 6.41 23.71
CA MET A 289 -5.35 7.00 23.10
C MET A 289 -4.48 5.89 22.49
N VAL A 290 -4.08 6.06 21.22
CA VAL A 290 -3.24 5.11 20.49
C VAL A 290 -1.96 5.78 20.03
N SER A 291 -0.82 5.21 20.37
CA SER A 291 0.50 5.74 20.04
C SER A 291 1.41 4.69 19.44
N GLY A 292 2.24 5.10 18.46
CA GLY A 292 3.33 4.26 17.98
C GLY A 292 4.50 4.23 18.97
N ALA A 293 5.13 3.06 19.10
CA ALA A 293 6.29 2.83 19.97
C ALA A 293 7.18 1.71 19.43
N SER A 294 8.44 1.69 19.86
CA SER A 294 9.32 0.53 19.72
C SER A 294 9.18 -0.36 20.94
N THR A 295 8.98 -1.68 20.74
CA THR A 295 8.92 -2.63 21.83
C THR A 295 9.99 -3.72 21.71
N LEU A 296 10.43 -4.26 22.85
CA LEU A 296 11.42 -5.32 22.97
C LEU A 296 10.81 -6.52 23.66
N ARG A 297 10.83 -7.68 23.01
CA ARG A 297 10.47 -8.96 23.61
C ARG A 297 11.72 -9.81 23.81
N ILE A 298 12.00 -10.16 25.05
CA ILE A 298 13.00 -11.15 25.42
C ILE A 298 12.28 -12.49 25.60
N TYR A 299 12.74 -13.53 24.88
CA TYR A 299 12.17 -14.88 24.96
C TYR A 299 12.74 -15.62 26.16
N GLN A 300 11.87 -16.21 26.95
CA GLN A 300 12.22 -16.97 28.14
C GLN A 300 12.47 -18.45 27.79
N GLU A 301 13.12 -19.16 28.68
CA GLU A 301 13.34 -20.61 28.55
C GLU A 301 11.99 -21.35 28.45
N GLY A 302 11.84 -22.21 27.44
CA GLY A 302 10.58 -22.92 27.18
C GLY A 302 9.58 -22.21 26.27
N GLU A 303 9.81 -20.96 25.88
CA GLU A 303 8.98 -20.27 24.87
C GLU A 303 9.34 -20.71 23.45
N THR A 304 8.33 -20.70 22.57
CA THR A 304 8.58 -20.91 21.13
C THR A 304 9.33 -19.72 20.55
N ILE A 305 10.54 -19.98 20.07
CA ILE A 305 11.39 -18.96 19.43
C ILE A 305 10.96 -18.84 17.96
N PRO A 306 10.63 -17.63 17.45
CA PRO A 306 10.33 -17.42 16.05
C PRO A 306 11.50 -17.78 15.14
N GLU A 307 11.20 -18.13 13.88
CA GLU A 307 12.25 -18.38 12.88
C GLU A 307 13.18 -17.17 12.66
N ILE A 308 12.59 -15.96 12.75
CA ILE A 308 13.30 -14.70 12.67
C ILE A 308 13.44 -14.15 14.09
N VAL A 309 14.65 -14.28 14.66
CA VAL A 309 14.96 -13.84 16.01
C VAL A 309 16.42 -13.37 16.07
N ARG A 310 16.69 -12.38 16.89
CA ARG A 310 18.05 -11.94 17.21
C ARG A 310 18.58 -12.70 18.42
N GLN A 311 19.90 -12.89 18.46
CA GLN A 311 20.57 -13.52 19.60
C GLN A 311 21.79 -12.70 20.00
N GLN A 312 21.89 -12.38 21.29
CA GLN A 312 23.05 -11.72 21.87
C GLN A 312 23.33 -12.29 23.25
N GLY A 313 24.57 -12.72 23.52
CA GLY A 313 24.97 -13.27 24.81
C GLY A 313 24.17 -14.50 25.28
N GLY A 314 23.61 -15.30 24.34
CA GLY A 314 22.76 -16.44 24.67
C GLY A 314 21.27 -16.09 24.87
N ILE A 315 20.91 -14.81 24.84
CA ILE A 315 19.52 -14.33 24.99
C ILE A 315 18.91 -14.15 23.61
N TYR A 316 17.71 -14.70 23.39
CA TYR A 316 16.90 -14.49 22.19
C TYR A 316 15.95 -13.33 22.39
N TYR A 317 15.88 -12.41 21.43
CA TYR A 317 15.02 -11.25 21.50
C TYR A 317 14.57 -10.75 20.12
N ASN A 318 13.47 -10.03 20.09
CA ASN A 318 13.02 -9.26 18.92
C ASN A 318 12.60 -7.85 19.32
N ASN A 319 12.95 -6.89 18.47
CA ASN A 319 12.39 -5.55 18.50
C ASN A 319 11.17 -5.52 17.55
N PHE A 320 10.13 -4.79 17.92
CA PHE A 320 8.93 -4.62 17.11
C PHE A 320 8.64 -3.14 16.93
N ASN A 321 8.10 -2.80 15.76
CA ASN A 321 7.38 -1.56 15.53
C ASN A 321 5.93 -1.82 15.94
N SER A 322 5.44 -1.06 16.90
CA SER A 322 4.17 -1.38 17.59
C SER A 322 3.26 -0.16 17.72
N ALA A 323 1.97 -0.40 17.78
CA ALA A 323 0.98 0.54 18.29
C ALA A 323 0.53 0.11 19.68
N ILE A 324 0.43 1.06 20.61
CA ILE A 324 0.05 0.84 22.00
C ILE A 324 -1.21 1.64 22.30
N ALA A 325 -2.15 1.00 23.00
CA ALA A 325 -3.42 1.58 23.40
C ALA A 325 -3.45 1.90 24.89
N PHE A 326 -3.72 3.14 25.24
CA PHE A 326 -3.98 3.60 26.60
C PHE A 326 -5.48 3.70 26.82
N GLY A 327 -5.96 3.19 27.94
CA GLY A 327 -7.37 3.19 28.28
C GLY A 327 -8.23 2.22 27.47
N ALA A 328 -7.63 1.28 26.72
CA ALA A 328 -8.36 0.23 26.02
C ALA A 328 -9.01 -0.75 27.00
N GLU A 329 -10.14 -1.34 26.59
CA GLU A 329 -10.80 -2.41 27.31
C GLU A 329 -10.20 -3.77 26.98
N GLY A 330 -10.09 -4.65 27.98
CA GLY A 330 -9.55 -5.99 27.81
C GLY A 330 -8.02 -6.04 27.85
N GLN A 331 -7.46 -7.14 27.32
CA GLN A 331 -6.01 -7.42 27.37
C GLN A 331 -5.25 -6.97 26.11
N ASN A 332 -5.96 -6.56 25.08
CA ASN A 332 -5.37 -6.18 23.80
C ASN A 332 -4.93 -4.71 23.83
N VAL A 333 -3.73 -4.46 24.31
CA VAL A 333 -3.15 -3.10 24.41
C VAL A 333 -1.99 -2.88 23.45
N ILE A 334 -1.62 -3.88 22.66
CA ILE A 334 -0.50 -3.81 21.73
C ILE A 334 -0.83 -4.46 20.39
N HIS A 335 -0.45 -3.79 19.31
CA HIS A 335 -0.43 -4.32 17.96
C HIS A 335 0.99 -4.22 17.39
N HIS A 336 1.55 -5.32 16.88
CA HIS A 336 2.82 -5.34 16.18
C HIS A 336 2.61 -5.25 14.68
N LYS A 337 3.41 -4.44 14.02
CA LYS A 337 3.38 -4.25 12.57
C LYS A 337 3.44 -5.58 11.82
N THR A 338 2.46 -5.81 10.94
CA THR A 338 2.33 -7.06 10.18
C THR A 338 3.02 -7.00 8.82
N ARG A 339 3.18 -5.79 8.25
CA ARG A 339 3.83 -5.55 6.96
C ARG A 339 5.05 -4.67 7.15
N LEU A 340 6.22 -5.29 7.21
CA LEU A 340 7.49 -4.62 7.43
C LEU A 340 8.01 -3.98 6.14
N VAL A 341 8.70 -2.84 6.28
CA VAL A 341 9.33 -2.15 5.15
C VAL A 341 10.56 -2.93 4.69
N VAL A 342 10.52 -3.37 3.43
CA VAL A 342 11.59 -4.14 2.82
C VAL A 342 12.88 -3.33 2.75
N GLY A 343 14.00 -3.92 3.18
CA GLY A 343 15.31 -3.30 3.17
C GLY A 343 15.60 -2.35 4.34
N VAL A 344 14.59 -2.10 5.21
CA VAL A 344 14.74 -1.26 6.42
C VAL A 344 14.36 -2.06 7.67
N GLU A 345 13.11 -2.56 7.74
CA GLU A 345 12.59 -3.33 8.88
C GLU A 345 12.68 -4.84 8.65
N ALA A 346 12.73 -5.27 7.39
CA ALA A 346 12.92 -6.67 6.99
C ALA A 346 14.01 -6.77 5.92
N MET A 347 15.10 -7.46 6.22
CA MET A 347 16.20 -7.66 5.30
C MET A 347 16.08 -9.02 4.61
N PRO A 348 16.11 -9.07 3.27
CA PRO A 348 16.14 -10.34 2.54
C PRO A 348 17.41 -11.12 2.88
N ARG A 349 17.28 -12.32 3.45
CA ARG A 349 18.41 -13.21 3.78
C ARG A 349 19.37 -13.47 2.59
N LEU A 350 18.83 -13.36 1.36
CA LEU A 350 19.61 -13.56 0.13
C LEU A 350 20.60 -12.42 -0.15
N LEU A 351 20.41 -11.24 0.41
CA LEU A 351 21.21 -10.05 0.09
C LEU A 351 22.41 -9.86 1.02
N LEU A 352 22.51 -10.59 2.15
CA LEU A 352 23.65 -10.55 3.11
C LEU A 352 24.25 -9.13 3.31
N LEU A 353 23.38 -8.10 3.22
CA LEU A 353 23.78 -6.68 3.30
C LEU A 353 23.67 -6.13 4.72
N GLU A 354 23.47 -6.99 5.72
CA GLU A 354 23.31 -6.58 7.13
C GLU A 354 24.46 -5.70 7.62
N ASP A 355 25.68 -5.91 7.09
CA ASP A 355 26.87 -5.14 7.47
C ASP A 355 27.01 -3.78 6.74
N TYR A 356 26.14 -3.47 5.75
CA TYR A 356 26.30 -2.29 4.89
C TYR A 356 25.19 -1.24 5.05
N VAL A 357 24.15 -1.53 5.83
CA VAL A 357 23.00 -0.61 6.01
C VAL A 357 22.81 -0.36 7.50
N ASP A 358 23.64 0.50 8.07
CA ASP A 358 23.41 1.06 9.40
C ASP A 358 22.66 2.39 9.27
N LEU A 359 21.39 2.38 9.63
CA LEU A 359 20.51 3.57 9.68
C LEU A 359 20.13 3.87 11.15
N GLY A 360 21.13 3.89 12.05
CA GLY A 360 20.93 4.41 13.39
C GLY A 360 20.07 3.57 14.32
N GLY A 361 20.25 2.24 14.35
CA GLY A 361 19.64 1.36 15.36
C GLY A 361 18.19 0.95 15.14
N ILE A 362 17.49 1.51 14.13
CA ILE A 362 16.10 1.13 13.75
C ILE A 362 16.12 0.12 12.62
N THR A 363 17.24 -0.02 11.95
CA THR A 363 17.42 -0.93 10.84
C THR A 363 17.77 -2.31 11.28
N GLY A 364 17.28 -3.26 10.55
CA GLY A 364 17.59 -4.67 10.75
C GLY A 364 16.32 -5.49 10.79
N GLN A 365 16.47 -6.75 11.12
CA GLN A 365 15.37 -7.69 11.17
C GLN A 365 14.49 -7.41 12.40
N LEU A 366 13.37 -6.72 12.21
CA LEU A 366 12.33 -6.58 13.24
C LEU A 366 11.51 -7.86 13.34
N GLY A 367 10.94 -8.11 14.52
CA GLY A 367 9.88 -9.07 14.71
C GLY A 367 8.58 -8.56 14.05
N ARG A 368 7.73 -9.48 13.62
CA ARG A 368 6.40 -9.14 13.11
C ARG A 368 5.33 -10.06 13.66
N CYS A 369 4.11 -9.56 13.69
CA CYS A 369 2.92 -10.37 13.89
C CYS A 369 2.30 -10.70 12.53
N TYR A 370 1.63 -11.85 12.42
CA TYR A 370 0.92 -12.23 11.19
C TYR A 370 -0.55 -11.83 11.24
N GLU A 371 -1.05 -11.57 12.44
CA GLU A 371 -2.44 -11.23 12.70
C GLU A 371 -2.52 -9.84 13.35
N PRO A 372 -3.30 -8.91 12.79
CA PRO A 372 -3.45 -7.59 13.39
C PRO A 372 -4.30 -7.65 14.65
N THR A 373 -4.03 -6.71 15.56
CA THR A 373 -4.81 -6.50 16.79
C THR A 373 -5.64 -5.24 16.63
N VAL A 374 -6.90 -5.29 17.06
CA VAL A 374 -7.79 -4.12 17.18
C VAL A 374 -7.91 -3.71 18.65
N PHE A 375 -8.18 -2.43 18.88
CA PHE A 375 -8.38 -1.88 20.22
C PHE A 375 -9.80 -1.39 20.38
N SER A 376 -10.42 -1.72 21.51
CA SER A 376 -11.80 -1.34 21.79
C SER A 376 -11.89 -0.51 23.06
N LYS A 377 -12.80 0.45 23.05
CA LYS A 377 -13.26 1.15 24.24
C LYS A 377 -14.73 1.49 24.06
N TYR A 378 -15.56 1.07 25.01
CA TYR A 378 -17.03 1.17 24.97
C TYR A 378 -17.58 0.57 23.65
N ASP A 379 -18.20 1.40 22.84
CA ASP A 379 -18.88 1.07 21.59
C ASP A 379 -18.01 1.24 20.33
N ILE A 380 -16.73 1.62 20.49
CA ILE A 380 -15.82 1.90 19.36
C ILE A 380 -14.67 0.90 19.34
N THR A 381 -14.46 0.30 18.17
CA THR A 381 -13.28 -0.53 17.89
C THR A 381 -12.47 0.11 16.77
N VAL A 382 -11.16 0.26 16.99
CA VAL A 382 -10.24 0.88 16.04
C VAL A 382 -9.19 -0.11 15.55
N GLY A 383 -8.80 0.02 14.27
CA GLY A 383 -7.74 -0.75 13.64
C GLY A 383 -6.48 0.12 13.48
N PRO A 384 -5.42 -0.10 14.28
CA PRO A 384 -4.22 0.75 14.27
C PRO A 384 -3.20 0.28 13.23
N ALA A 385 -3.41 0.60 11.96
CA ALA A 385 -2.44 0.29 10.90
C ALA A 385 -1.19 1.17 11.00
N ILE A 386 0.00 0.55 10.91
CA ILE A 386 1.27 1.25 11.03
C ILE A 386 1.87 1.49 9.64
N CYS A 387 1.93 2.76 9.21
CA CYS A 387 2.68 3.26 8.06
C CYS A 387 2.48 2.41 6.78
N TYR A 388 3.45 1.57 6.48
CA TYR A 388 3.51 0.71 5.29
C TYR A 388 2.34 -0.28 5.17
N GLU A 389 1.68 -0.65 6.27
CA GLU A 389 0.47 -1.47 6.23
C GLU A 389 -0.65 -0.83 5.41
N GLY A 390 -0.70 0.52 5.38
CA GLY A 390 -1.63 1.30 4.57
C GLY A 390 -1.53 1.08 3.06
N LEU A 391 -0.43 0.50 2.58
CA LEU A 391 -0.25 0.13 1.18
C LEU A 391 -1.03 -1.14 0.80
N TYR A 392 -1.35 -2.00 1.78
CA TYR A 392 -1.91 -3.34 1.58
C TYR A 392 -3.40 -3.38 1.91
N GLY A 393 -4.25 -3.53 0.88
CA GLY A 393 -5.69 -3.63 1.08
C GLY A 393 -6.13 -4.86 1.89
N ASP A 394 -5.43 -5.98 1.75
CA ASP A 394 -5.69 -7.20 2.51
C ASP A 394 -5.40 -7.02 4.02
N ALA A 395 -4.34 -6.29 4.38
CA ALA A 395 -4.03 -5.96 5.77
C ALA A 395 -5.13 -5.07 6.39
N TYR A 396 -5.58 -4.05 5.66
CA TYR A 396 -6.70 -3.21 6.11
C TYR A 396 -8.00 -4.02 6.27
N ALA A 397 -8.32 -4.86 5.29
CA ALA A 397 -9.50 -5.72 5.36
C ALA A 397 -9.45 -6.67 6.57
N GLU A 398 -8.26 -7.09 7.01
CA GLU A 398 -8.12 -7.96 8.18
C GLU A 398 -8.44 -7.22 9.50
N PHE A 399 -8.04 -5.97 9.66
CA PHE A 399 -8.48 -5.16 10.81
C PHE A 399 -10.01 -5.04 10.85
N VAL A 400 -10.65 -4.81 9.71
CA VAL A 400 -12.11 -4.69 9.62
C VAL A 400 -12.80 -6.03 9.89
N ARG A 401 -12.26 -7.14 9.41
CA ARG A 401 -12.78 -8.49 9.77
C ARG A 401 -12.71 -8.77 11.27
N ARG A 402 -11.77 -8.15 11.97
CA ARG A 402 -11.61 -8.23 13.43
C ARG A 402 -12.46 -7.21 14.19
N GLY A 403 -13.32 -6.47 13.49
CA GLY A 403 -14.30 -5.57 14.06
C GLY A 403 -13.91 -4.10 14.09
N ALA A 404 -12.87 -3.67 13.37
CA ALA A 404 -12.55 -2.24 13.31
C ALA A 404 -13.66 -1.44 12.63
N ASP A 405 -14.21 -0.46 13.35
CA ASP A 405 -15.22 0.49 12.89
C ASP A 405 -14.61 1.74 12.28
N VAL A 406 -13.42 2.11 12.76
CA VAL A 406 -12.59 3.23 12.27
C VAL A 406 -11.16 2.75 12.13
N MET A 407 -10.49 3.16 11.06
CA MET A 407 -9.08 2.87 10.85
C MET A 407 -8.20 4.02 11.31
N LEU A 408 -7.21 3.71 12.11
CA LEU A 408 -6.15 4.64 12.48
C LEU A 408 -4.92 4.31 11.62
N VAL A 409 -4.19 5.36 11.19
CA VAL A 409 -2.90 5.18 10.49
C VAL A 409 -1.83 5.95 11.24
N LEU A 410 -0.91 5.24 11.83
CA LEU A 410 0.24 5.80 12.52
C LEU A 410 1.44 5.79 11.57
N SER A 411 2.00 6.94 11.22
CA SER A 411 3.05 7.01 10.20
C SER A 411 4.19 7.93 10.58
N ASN A 412 5.36 7.66 9.98
CA ASN A 412 6.50 8.56 10.05
C ASN A 412 7.10 8.72 8.65
N ASP A 413 6.63 9.73 7.93
CA ASP A 413 6.98 9.97 6.53
C ASP A 413 8.28 10.79 6.37
N GLY A 414 8.88 11.27 7.46
CA GLY A 414 10.02 12.17 7.47
C GLY A 414 11.23 11.65 6.68
N TRP A 415 11.40 10.33 6.61
CA TRP A 415 12.49 9.66 5.91
C TRP A 415 12.57 9.96 4.40
N TRP A 416 11.47 10.39 3.78
CA TRP A 416 11.41 10.59 2.33
C TRP A 416 11.56 12.06 1.91
N GLY A 417 11.64 12.99 2.87
CA GLY A 417 11.62 14.41 2.59
C GLY A 417 10.30 14.86 1.96
N ASN A 418 10.17 16.15 1.63
CA ASN A 418 8.97 16.67 0.98
C ASN A 418 8.89 16.24 -0.50
N THR A 419 8.59 14.99 -0.74
CA THR A 419 8.56 14.34 -2.06
C THR A 419 7.18 13.77 -2.39
N PRO A 420 6.95 13.28 -3.61
CA PRO A 420 5.71 12.56 -3.92
C PRO A 420 5.46 11.31 -3.06
N GLY A 421 6.49 10.72 -2.45
CA GLY A 421 6.38 9.50 -1.66
C GLY A 421 5.37 9.61 -0.53
N HIS A 422 5.56 10.55 0.39
CA HIS A 422 4.65 10.73 1.53
C HIS A 422 3.23 11.13 1.10
N LYS A 423 3.11 11.95 0.04
CA LYS A 423 1.82 12.39 -0.49
C LYS A 423 1.02 11.20 -1.04
N ARG A 424 1.70 10.29 -1.77
CA ARG A 424 1.07 9.09 -2.32
C ARG A 424 0.71 8.08 -1.24
N LEU A 425 1.54 7.92 -0.20
CA LEU A 425 1.19 7.04 0.91
C LEU A 425 -0.09 7.51 1.62
N PHE A 426 -0.26 8.83 1.82
CA PHE A 426 -1.52 9.40 2.30
C PHE A 426 -2.67 9.10 1.34
N ASP A 427 -2.48 9.33 0.03
CA ASP A 427 -3.54 9.11 -0.95
C ASP A 427 -3.93 7.62 -1.08
N PHE A 428 -3.04 6.67 -0.84
CA PHE A 428 -3.40 5.25 -0.80
C PHE A 428 -4.38 4.93 0.32
N CYS A 429 -4.33 5.63 1.46
CA CYS A 429 -5.33 5.50 2.52
C CYS A 429 -6.74 5.83 2.02
N ARG A 430 -6.89 6.70 1.01
CA ARG A 430 -8.18 7.02 0.36
C ARG A 430 -8.77 5.80 -0.36
N LEU A 431 -7.91 5.00 -1.01
CA LEU A 431 -8.35 3.73 -1.63
C LEU A 431 -8.72 2.70 -0.57
N ARG A 432 -7.96 2.62 0.51
CA ARG A 432 -8.26 1.74 1.67
C ARG A 432 -9.62 2.08 2.28
N ALA A 433 -9.91 3.38 2.44
CA ALA A 433 -11.21 3.84 2.92
C ALA A 433 -12.36 3.35 2.03
N ILE A 434 -12.21 3.41 0.70
CA ILE A 434 -13.24 2.92 -0.25
C ILE A 434 -13.37 1.40 -0.18
N GLU A 435 -12.26 0.66 -0.20
CA GLU A 435 -12.26 -0.81 -0.15
C GLU A 435 -12.97 -1.36 1.07
N THR A 436 -12.81 -0.69 2.21
CA THR A 436 -13.33 -1.17 3.49
C THR A 436 -14.57 -0.41 3.98
N ARG A 437 -14.93 0.70 3.33
CA ARG A 437 -15.97 1.65 3.80
C ARG A 437 -15.75 2.04 5.26
N ARG A 438 -14.51 2.36 5.60
CA ARG A 438 -14.11 2.87 6.92
C ARG A 438 -13.54 4.28 6.80
N SER A 439 -13.91 5.13 7.75
CA SER A 439 -13.18 6.39 7.95
C SER A 439 -11.74 6.09 8.35
N VAL A 440 -10.82 6.95 7.92
CA VAL A 440 -9.40 6.86 8.28
C VAL A 440 -8.99 8.14 8.99
N ALA A 441 -8.45 7.99 10.20
CA ALA A 441 -7.78 9.05 10.94
C ALA A 441 -6.27 8.77 10.89
N ARG A 442 -5.52 9.61 10.18
CA ARG A 442 -4.08 9.44 9.98
C ARG A 442 -3.30 10.46 10.80
N SER A 443 -2.41 9.97 11.64
CA SER A 443 -1.41 10.74 12.37
C SER A 443 -0.02 10.43 11.80
N ALA A 444 0.66 11.47 11.32
CA ALA A 444 2.04 11.40 10.84
C ALA A 444 2.95 12.22 11.75
N ASN A 445 4.18 11.77 11.95
CA ASN A 445 5.16 12.57 12.70
C ASN A 445 5.52 13.85 11.90
N THR A 446 6.13 13.68 10.74
CA THR A 446 6.35 14.69 9.71
C THR A 446 5.72 14.13 8.42
N GLY A 447 4.90 14.89 7.72
CA GLY A 447 4.20 14.36 6.54
C GLY A 447 2.79 14.92 6.44
N VAL A 448 1.80 14.07 6.19
CA VAL A 448 0.40 14.48 6.07
C VAL A 448 -0.45 13.74 7.11
N SER A 449 -0.95 14.46 8.10
CA SER A 449 -2.00 14.00 9.00
C SER A 449 -3.36 14.45 8.51
N GLY A 450 -4.43 13.74 8.83
CA GLY A 450 -5.78 14.16 8.45
C GLY A 450 -6.83 13.07 8.48
N PHE A 451 -8.03 13.43 8.04
CA PHE A 451 -9.20 12.57 8.06
C PHE A 451 -9.69 12.29 6.65
N ILE A 452 -10.07 11.03 6.42
CA ILE A 452 -10.57 10.55 5.13
C ILE A 452 -11.91 9.86 5.37
N THR A 453 -12.93 10.24 4.59
CA THR A 453 -14.26 9.62 4.65
C THR A 453 -14.27 8.22 4.03
N PRO A 454 -15.28 7.38 4.30
CA PRO A 454 -15.44 6.07 3.64
C PRO A 454 -15.56 6.12 2.11
N ARG A 455 -15.79 7.31 1.51
CA ARG A 455 -15.72 7.55 0.05
C ARG A 455 -14.33 7.94 -0.45
N GLY A 456 -13.34 8.07 0.46
CA GLY A 456 -12.00 8.49 0.10
C GLY A 456 -11.82 10.01 -0.03
N GLU A 457 -12.76 10.82 0.44
CA GLU A 457 -12.64 12.29 0.48
C GLU A 457 -11.78 12.71 1.66
N VAL A 458 -10.92 13.68 1.45
CA VAL A 458 -10.14 14.31 2.51
C VAL A 458 -10.97 15.42 3.14
N VAL A 459 -11.25 15.31 4.42
CA VAL A 459 -12.04 16.29 5.18
C VAL A 459 -11.15 17.45 5.60
N GLU A 460 -10.05 17.13 6.29
CA GLU A 460 -9.10 18.10 6.82
C GLU A 460 -7.71 17.46 6.90
N ARG A 461 -6.65 18.26 6.79
CA ARG A 461 -5.27 17.76 6.87
C ARG A 461 -4.29 18.82 7.35
N LEU A 462 -3.25 18.39 8.07
CA LEU A 462 -1.98 19.08 8.23
C LEU A 462 -1.01 18.68 7.12
N GLY A 463 -0.21 19.62 6.66
CA GLY A 463 0.78 19.39 5.62
C GLY A 463 2.14 18.92 6.15
N TRP A 464 3.09 18.87 5.23
CA TRP A 464 4.49 18.61 5.54
C TRP A 464 5.07 19.74 6.39
N ASP A 465 5.84 19.37 7.42
CA ASP A 465 6.57 20.29 8.31
C ASP A 465 5.64 21.22 9.11
N GLU A 466 4.39 20.80 9.33
CA GLU A 466 3.45 21.46 10.22
C GLU A 466 3.39 20.70 11.56
N ARG A 467 3.32 21.46 12.68
CA ARG A 467 3.11 20.92 14.02
C ARG A 467 1.71 21.29 14.48
N GLY A 468 0.95 20.35 15.03
CA GLY A 468 -0.39 20.68 15.55
C GLY A 468 -1.26 19.46 15.84
N VAL A 469 -2.52 19.78 16.16
CA VAL A 469 -3.60 18.83 16.42
C VAL A 469 -4.74 19.13 15.45
N LEU A 470 -5.31 18.09 14.83
CA LEU A 470 -6.58 18.18 14.12
C LEU A 470 -7.63 17.33 14.84
N THR A 471 -8.87 17.81 14.85
CA THR A 471 -10.00 17.10 15.45
C THR A 471 -11.20 17.14 14.51
N ALA A 472 -11.79 15.97 14.25
CA ALA A 472 -13.00 15.88 13.45
C ALA A 472 -13.94 14.77 13.96
N ASP A 473 -15.22 14.92 13.65
CA ASP A 473 -16.19 13.84 13.78
C ASP A 473 -16.05 12.93 12.57
N VAL A 474 -15.67 11.67 12.78
CA VAL A 474 -15.53 10.68 11.73
C VAL A 474 -16.68 9.69 11.77
N GLU A 475 -17.15 9.31 10.62
CA GLU A 475 -18.23 8.34 10.43
C GLU A 475 -17.82 6.96 10.94
N VAL A 476 -18.68 6.31 11.72
CA VAL A 476 -18.51 4.96 12.26
C VAL A 476 -19.32 3.98 11.44
N ARG A 477 -18.72 2.87 11.03
CA ARG A 477 -19.38 1.78 10.29
C ARG A 477 -18.89 0.42 10.74
N SER A 478 -19.81 -0.53 10.84
CA SER A 478 -19.53 -1.92 11.18
C SER A 478 -19.72 -2.90 10.02
N GLU A 479 -20.50 -2.55 8.97
CA GLU A 479 -20.78 -3.46 7.87
C GLU A 479 -19.53 -3.78 7.05
N ALA A 480 -19.34 -5.05 6.74
CA ALA A 480 -18.23 -5.50 5.91
C ALA A 480 -18.55 -5.37 4.42
N THR A 481 -17.68 -4.71 3.65
CA THR A 481 -17.78 -4.68 2.18
C THR A 481 -17.53 -6.05 1.56
N PHE A 482 -17.88 -6.21 0.29
CA PHE A 482 -17.58 -7.43 -0.44
C PHE A 482 -16.05 -7.70 -0.46
N TYR A 483 -15.24 -6.66 -0.66
CA TYR A 483 -13.79 -6.80 -0.61
C TYR A 483 -13.28 -7.24 0.77
N VAL A 484 -13.84 -6.71 1.86
CA VAL A 484 -13.50 -7.17 3.22
C VAL A 484 -13.81 -8.64 3.39
N GLN A 485 -14.97 -9.12 2.91
CA GLN A 485 -15.38 -10.51 3.06
C GLN A 485 -14.53 -11.49 2.22
N TYR A 486 -14.26 -11.15 0.97
CA TYR A 486 -13.65 -12.07 0.01
C TYR A 486 -12.19 -11.76 -0.34
N GLY A 487 -11.65 -10.61 0.10
CA GLY A 487 -10.29 -10.17 -0.17
C GLY A 487 -10.02 -9.96 -1.67
N ASP A 488 -8.77 -10.07 -2.08
CA ASP A 488 -8.37 -9.97 -3.49
C ASP A 488 -8.76 -11.23 -4.30
N TRP A 489 -10.06 -11.37 -4.55
CA TRP A 489 -10.60 -12.48 -5.34
C TRP A 489 -10.26 -12.36 -6.83
N ILE A 490 -10.11 -11.13 -7.36
CA ILE A 490 -9.71 -10.89 -8.76
C ILE A 490 -8.28 -11.38 -9.00
N GLY A 491 -7.35 -11.07 -8.11
CA GLY A 491 -5.99 -11.56 -8.18
C GLY A 491 -5.91 -13.09 -8.15
N ARG A 492 -6.64 -13.73 -7.23
CA ARG A 492 -6.70 -15.20 -7.12
C ARG A 492 -7.27 -15.86 -8.37
N ILE A 493 -8.39 -15.33 -8.92
CA ILE A 493 -8.96 -15.84 -10.18
C ILE A 493 -7.99 -15.63 -11.33
N SER A 494 -7.34 -14.46 -11.41
CA SER A 494 -6.37 -14.16 -12.46
C SER A 494 -5.16 -15.10 -12.42
N LEU A 495 -4.69 -15.45 -11.23
CA LEU A 495 -3.62 -16.44 -11.04
C LEU A 495 -4.04 -17.82 -11.56
N LEU A 496 -5.24 -18.29 -11.19
CA LEU A 496 -5.79 -19.56 -11.67
C LEU A 496 -5.93 -19.56 -13.20
N LEU A 497 -6.51 -18.51 -13.78
CA LEU A 497 -6.68 -18.39 -15.22
C LEU A 497 -5.35 -18.32 -15.97
N THR A 498 -4.34 -17.68 -15.39
CA THR A 498 -2.98 -17.64 -15.95
C THR A 498 -2.38 -19.04 -16.01
N LEU A 499 -2.45 -19.80 -14.91
CA LEU A 499 -1.94 -21.17 -14.86
C LEU A 499 -2.68 -22.09 -15.86
N LEU A 500 -4.01 -22.02 -15.90
CA LEU A 500 -4.82 -22.79 -16.86
C LEU A 500 -4.51 -22.39 -18.31
N GLY A 501 -4.34 -21.10 -18.58
CA GLY A 501 -3.97 -20.57 -19.90
C GLY A 501 -2.59 -21.07 -20.36
N MET A 502 -1.62 -21.10 -19.47
CA MET A 502 -0.28 -21.63 -19.74
C MET A 502 -0.32 -23.14 -20.02
N LEU A 503 -1.07 -23.90 -19.23
CA LEU A 503 -1.26 -25.35 -19.44
C LEU A 503 -1.96 -25.63 -20.78
N TYR A 504 -3.04 -24.91 -21.06
CA TYR A 504 -3.75 -25.01 -22.34
C TYR A 504 -2.84 -24.70 -23.54
N TYR A 505 -2.09 -23.60 -23.46
CA TYR A 505 -1.15 -23.22 -24.52
C TYR A 505 -0.06 -24.26 -24.72
N SER A 506 0.48 -24.83 -23.65
CA SER A 506 1.48 -25.90 -23.71
C SER A 506 0.91 -27.16 -24.37
N ALA A 507 -0.29 -27.58 -23.98
CA ALA A 507 -0.98 -28.71 -24.58
C ALA A 507 -1.30 -28.47 -26.09
N TYR A 508 -1.76 -27.26 -26.43
CA TYR A 508 -1.99 -26.87 -27.84
C TYR A 508 -0.69 -26.97 -28.67
N ARG A 509 0.44 -26.47 -28.14
CA ARG A 509 1.75 -26.57 -28.81
C ARG A 509 2.18 -28.02 -29.05
N ILE A 510 2.00 -28.88 -28.05
CA ILE A 510 2.33 -30.33 -28.18
C ILE A 510 1.46 -30.98 -29.25
N ARG A 511 0.14 -30.73 -29.24
CA ARG A 511 -0.79 -31.26 -30.25
C ARG A 511 -0.43 -30.80 -31.66
N LYS A 512 -0.14 -29.54 -31.85
CA LYS A 512 0.28 -28.97 -33.14
C LYS A 512 1.60 -29.58 -33.65
N LYS A 513 2.56 -29.80 -32.73
CA LYS A 513 3.83 -30.45 -33.07
C LYS A 513 3.64 -31.90 -33.51
N ASN A 514 2.67 -32.58 -32.93
CA ASN A 514 2.37 -34.00 -33.23
C ASN A 514 1.32 -34.18 -34.36
N HIS A 515 0.99 -33.12 -35.13
CA HIS A 515 -0.02 -33.16 -36.22
C HIS A 515 -1.41 -33.64 -35.78
N LEU A 516 -1.78 -33.46 -34.52
CA LEU A 516 -3.07 -33.87 -33.97
C LEU A 516 -4.16 -32.78 -34.06
N VAL A 517 -3.79 -31.57 -34.53
CA VAL A 517 -4.70 -30.45 -34.76
C VAL A 517 -4.15 -29.62 -35.93
N ASP A 518 -4.96 -29.32 -36.93
CA ASP A 518 -4.66 -28.39 -38.03
C ASP A 518 -4.71 -26.92 -37.61
#